data_c5a7e34e83039dca8cdccc44245c7ada
#
_entry.id   c5a7e34e83039dca8cdccc44245c7ada
#
_cell.length_a   1.000
_cell.length_b   1.000
_cell.length_c   1.000
_cell.angle_alpha   90.00
_cell.angle_beta   90.00
_cell.angle_gamma   90.00
#
_symmetry.space_group_name_H-M   'P 1'
#
loop_
_entity.id
_entity.type
_entity.pdbx_description
1 polymer ?
#
loop_
_entity_poly.entity_id
_entity_poly.type
_entity_poly.pdbx_seq_one_letter_code
_entity_poly.pdbx_strand_id
1 'polypeptide(L)'
;IGGSKIAQAAMFTQHGLGSPATIGIYQPADALAAAGALGFPVLTKPNVGGSGSGIVRHDSSVELAQAIQAGTVDLGIDGTGVVQRIIESADGLIHRVEMLGSSFFYGTQQRLQANAFNYCAVDGCAIDGADADGSTAIELFTPPDEVVLAAARVMEAANTDVGGVEYIIDTTTGEPAYYDFNPYSNFVSGFDTALGFNPIDRYLDFLLQL
;
A
#
# COMPACT_ATOMS: atom_id res chain seq x y z
N ILE A 1 6.37 -12.91 2.86
CA ILE A 1 5.96 -11.61 3.45
C ILE A 1 5.12 -10.83 2.43
N GLY A 2 5.56 -10.69 1.18
CA GLY A 2 4.93 -9.81 0.20
C GLY A 2 3.43 -10.03 -0.07
N GLY A 3 2.92 -11.24 0.07
CA GLY A 3 1.50 -11.53 -0.16
C GLY A 3 0.59 -11.37 1.05
N SER A 4 1.12 -11.14 2.26
CA SER A 4 0.33 -11.11 3.50
C SER A 4 0.42 -9.76 4.21
N LYS A 5 -0.71 -9.06 4.33
CA LYS A 5 -0.79 -7.77 5.05
C LYS A 5 -0.50 -7.91 6.54
N ILE A 6 -0.86 -9.06 7.14
CA ILE A 6 -0.51 -9.36 8.54
C ILE A 6 1.01 -9.44 8.69
N ALA A 7 1.69 -10.16 7.79
CA ALA A 7 3.14 -10.30 7.83
C ALA A 7 3.84 -8.96 7.53
N GLN A 8 3.33 -8.16 6.61
CA GLN A 8 3.85 -6.82 6.31
C GLN A 8 3.73 -5.88 7.52
N ALA A 9 2.58 -5.82 8.17
CA ALA A 9 2.37 -4.99 9.36
C ALA A 9 3.31 -5.40 10.51
N ALA A 10 3.51 -6.70 10.72
CA ALA A 10 4.46 -7.21 11.69
C ALA A 10 5.91 -6.82 11.35
N MET A 11 6.30 -6.93 10.08
CA MET A 11 7.62 -6.55 9.58
C MET A 11 7.87 -5.05 9.79
N PHE A 12 6.96 -4.17 9.39
CA PHE A 12 7.11 -2.73 9.59
C PHE A 12 7.31 -2.40 11.07
N THR A 13 6.48 -2.98 11.95
CA THR A 13 6.59 -2.79 13.40
C THR A 13 7.94 -3.30 13.94
N GLN A 14 8.37 -4.51 13.54
CA GLN A 14 9.63 -5.10 13.99
C GLN A 14 10.85 -4.28 13.60
N HIS A 15 10.79 -3.61 12.44
CA HIS A 15 11.87 -2.77 11.94
C HIS A 15 11.75 -1.29 12.35
N GLY A 16 10.82 -0.96 13.26
CA GLY A 16 10.64 0.40 13.78
C GLY A 16 10.13 1.39 12.74
N LEU A 17 9.44 0.91 11.71
CA LEU A 17 8.80 1.75 10.71
C LEU A 17 7.37 2.10 11.16
N GLY A 18 7.01 3.38 11.08
CA GLY A 18 5.65 3.81 11.30
C GLY A 18 4.68 3.08 10.38
N SER A 19 3.63 2.50 10.92
CA SER A 19 2.61 1.81 10.12
C SER A 19 1.24 1.88 10.80
N PRO A 20 0.13 1.80 10.03
CA PRO A 20 -1.19 1.74 10.63
C PRO A 20 -1.33 0.55 11.56
N ALA A 21 -1.87 0.77 12.77
CA ALA A 21 -2.16 -0.32 13.69
C ALA A 21 -3.10 -1.33 13.02
N THR A 22 -2.68 -2.60 13.02
CA THR A 22 -3.31 -3.67 12.24
C THR A 22 -3.52 -4.91 13.11
N ILE A 23 -4.70 -5.49 13.07
CA ILE A 23 -5.05 -6.73 13.77
C ILE A 23 -5.55 -7.76 12.76
N GLY A 24 -4.94 -8.95 12.75
CA GLY A 24 -5.38 -10.08 11.93
C GLY A 24 -6.70 -10.66 12.44
N ILE A 25 -7.57 -11.06 11.52
CA ILE A 25 -8.84 -11.73 11.80
C ILE A 25 -8.95 -13.02 10.99
N TYR A 26 -9.58 -14.04 11.58
CA TYR A 26 -9.68 -15.38 11.00
C TYR A 26 -11.13 -15.79 10.73
N GLN A 27 -12.08 -14.96 11.16
CA GLN A 27 -13.50 -15.04 10.85
C GLN A 27 -14.09 -13.62 10.88
N PRO A 28 -15.16 -13.34 10.12
CA PRO A 28 -15.75 -12.00 10.08
C PRO A 28 -16.18 -11.46 11.45
N ALA A 29 -16.62 -12.33 12.35
CA ALA A 29 -17.04 -11.94 13.70
C ALA A 29 -15.94 -11.34 14.56
N ASP A 30 -14.66 -11.67 14.30
CA ASP A 30 -13.51 -11.15 15.04
C ASP A 30 -13.31 -9.64 14.77
N ALA A 31 -13.83 -9.16 13.65
CA ALA A 31 -13.62 -7.76 13.21
C ALA A 31 -14.17 -6.74 14.22
N LEU A 32 -15.28 -7.02 14.90
CA LEU A 32 -15.83 -6.09 15.91
C LEU A 32 -14.91 -5.91 17.10
N ALA A 33 -14.33 -7.01 17.60
CA ALA A 33 -13.39 -6.95 18.72
C ALA A 33 -12.09 -6.24 18.31
N ALA A 34 -11.58 -6.53 17.11
CA ALA A 34 -10.40 -5.89 16.56
C ALA A 34 -10.62 -4.38 16.36
N ALA A 35 -11.74 -3.98 15.75
CA ALA A 35 -12.09 -2.57 15.56
C ALA A 35 -12.29 -1.83 16.89
N GLY A 36 -12.88 -2.49 17.89
CA GLY A 36 -13.02 -1.92 19.23
C GLY A 36 -11.68 -1.64 19.91
N ALA A 37 -10.67 -2.47 19.67
CA ALA A 37 -9.32 -2.26 20.19
C ALA A 37 -8.56 -1.13 19.45
N LEU A 38 -8.80 -0.97 18.14
CA LEU A 38 -8.13 0.03 17.31
C LEU A 38 -8.78 1.41 17.38
N GLY A 39 -10.10 1.46 17.65
CA GLY A 39 -10.93 2.67 17.52
C GLY A 39 -11.34 2.91 16.06
N PHE A 40 -12.55 3.49 15.89
CA PHE A 40 -13.08 3.85 14.56
C PHE A 40 -12.58 5.24 14.13
N PRO A 41 -12.47 5.50 12.80
CA PRO A 41 -12.80 4.60 11.68
C PRO A 41 -11.70 3.55 11.42
N VAL A 42 -12.12 2.41 10.83
CA VAL A 42 -11.22 1.30 10.45
C VAL A 42 -11.47 0.84 9.02
N LEU A 43 -10.49 0.14 8.46
CA LEU A 43 -10.63 -0.63 7.23
C LEU A 43 -10.68 -2.12 7.55
N THR A 44 -11.57 -2.87 6.87
CA THR A 44 -11.41 -4.32 6.72
C THR A 44 -10.80 -4.61 5.36
N LYS A 45 -9.86 -5.54 5.31
CA LYS A 45 -9.15 -5.93 4.09
C LYS A 45 -8.92 -7.43 4.06
N PRO A 46 -8.98 -8.11 2.91
CA PRO A 46 -8.38 -9.43 2.77
C PRO A 46 -6.88 -9.38 3.13
N ASN A 47 -6.39 -10.40 3.82
CA ASN A 47 -4.97 -10.50 4.14
C ASN A 47 -4.13 -10.67 2.86
N VAL A 48 -4.59 -11.54 1.96
CA VAL A 48 -3.99 -11.76 0.63
C VAL A 48 -4.89 -11.15 -0.44
N GLY A 49 -4.35 -10.24 -1.22
CA GLY A 49 -5.07 -9.53 -2.27
C GLY A 49 -4.31 -8.28 -2.71
N GLY A 50 -4.73 -7.70 -3.82
CA GLY A 50 -4.12 -6.51 -4.41
C GLY A 50 -5.15 -5.57 -5.03
N SER A 51 -4.71 -4.47 -5.59
CA SER A 51 -5.52 -3.48 -6.32
C SER A 51 -6.74 -2.97 -5.53
N GLY A 52 -6.63 -2.88 -4.20
CA GLY A 52 -7.72 -2.38 -3.33
C GLY A 52 -8.96 -3.26 -3.25
N SER A 53 -8.93 -4.45 -3.86
CA SER A 53 -10.07 -5.36 -3.84
C SER A 53 -10.42 -5.80 -2.42
N GLY A 54 -11.72 -5.77 -2.07
CA GLY A 54 -12.21 -6.20 -0.76
C GLY A 54 -11.90 -5.24 0.40
N ILE A 55 -11.35 -4.05 0.13
CA ILE A 55 -11.12 -3.04 1.15
C ILE A 55 -12.42 -2.27 1.40
N VAL A 56 -12.87 -2.28 2.67
CA VAL A 56 -14.09 -1.57 3.07
C VAL A 56 -13.80 -0.70 4.30
N ARG A 57 -14.24 0.56 4.24
CA ARG A 57 -14.20 1.50 5.37
C ARG A 57 -15.45 1.31 6.23
N HIS A 58 -15.26 1.36 7.54
CA HIS A 58 -16.32 1.38 8.54
C HIS A 58 -16.09 2.54 9.49
N ASP A 59 -17.03 3.46 9.55
CA ASP A 59 -16.95 4.63 10.42
C ASP A 59 -17.48 4.36 11.84
N SER A 60 -18.22 3.26 12.02
CA SER A 60 -18.80 2.89 13.29
C SER A 60 -18.93 1.37 13.49
N SER A 61 -19.10 0.97 14.75
CA SER A 61 -19.38 -0.43 15.11
C SER A 61 -20.70 -0.93 14.53
N VAL A 62 -21.66 -0.05 14.32
CA VAL A 62 -22.97 -0.37 13.73
C VAL A 62 -22.80 -0.77 12.26
N GLU A 63 -22.06 0.03 11.49
CA GLU A 63 -21.78 -0.26 10.08
C GLU A 63 -21.01 -1.58 9.93
N LEU A 64 -19.98 -1.79 10.76
CA LEU A 64 -19.21 -3.03 10.74
C LEU A 64 -20.07 -4.25 11.10
N ALA A 65 -20.95 -4.13 12.10
CA ALA A 65 -21.88 -5.21 12.47
C ALA A 65 -22.84 -5.53 11.30
N GLN A 66 -23.34 -4.52 10.60
CA GLN A 66 -24.18 -4.71 9.41
C GLN A 66 -23.42 -5.42 8.29
N ALA A 67 -22.16 -5.01 8.04
CA ALA A 67 -21.31 -5.66 7.04
C ALA A 67 -21.05 -7.15 7.37
N ILE A 68 -20.81 -7.48 8.64
CA ILE A 68 -20.66 -8.86 9.10
C ILE A 68 -21.96 -9.66 8.86
N GLN A 69 -23.12 -9.11 9.22
CA GLN A 69 -24.41 -9.75 9.02
C GLN A 69 -24.74 -9.95 7.53
N ALA A 70 -24.37 -9.00 6.70
CA ALA A 70 -24.53 -9.06 5.24
C ALA A 70 -23.53 -9.99 4.56
N GLY A 71 -22.50 -10.49 5.26
CA GLY A 71 -21.45 -11.33 4.69
C GLY A 71 -20.53 -10.58 3.73
N THR A 72 -20.37 -9.27 3.92
CA THR A 72 -19.54 -8.42 3.04
C THR A 72 -18.12 -8.17 3.56
N VAL A 73 -17.79 -8.67 4.76
CA VAL A 73 -16.41 -8.68 5.25
C VAL A 73 -15.64 -9.79 4.56
N ASP A 74 -14.83 -9.41 3.59
CA ASP A 74 -14.06 -10.32 2.74
C ASP A 74 -12.76 -10.73 3.45
N LEU A 75 -12.55 -12.04 3.62
CA LEU A 75 -11.31 -12.62 4.14
C LEU A 75 -10.35 -13.10 3.03
N GLY A 76 -10.74 -12.94 1.77
CA GLY A 76 -9.90 -13.32 0.63
C GLY A 76 -9.74 -14.83 0.47
N ILE A 77 -8.77 -15.21 -0.36
CA ILE A 77 -8.57 -16.59 -0.80
C ILE A 77 -8.02 -17.50 0.31
N ASP A 78 -7.29 -16.94 1.27
CA ASP A 78 -6.67 -17.68 2.37
C ASP A 78 -7.58 -17.75 3.63
N GLY A 79 -8.77 -17.16 3.57
CA GLY A 79 -9.72 -17.14 4.68
C GLY A 79 -9.26 -16.30 5.86
N THR A 80 -8.32 -15.38 5.65
CA THR A 80 -7.84 -14.46 6.67
C THR A 80 -7.96 -13.01 6.21
N GLY A 81 -8.17 -12.10 7.15
CA GLY A 81 -8.29 -10.67 6.89
C GLY A 81 -7.56 -9.84 7.92
N VAL A 82 -7.60 -8.55 7.74
CA VAL A 82 -7.11 -7.57 8.70
C VAL A 82 -8.15 -6.51 8.98
N VAL A 83 -8.17 -6.04 10.22
CA VAL A 83 -8.76 -4.76 10.58
C VAL A 83 -7.60 -3.79 10.81
N GLN A 84 -7.64 -2.67 10.13
CA GLN A 84 -6.56 -1.69 10.14
C GLN A 84 -7.10 -0.30 10.47
N ARG A 85 -6.43 0.41 11.37
CA ARG A 85 -6.73 1.81 11.65
C ARG A 85 -6.52 2.67 10.41
N ILE A 86 -7.44 3.59 10.15
CA ILE A 86 -7.25 4.58 9.07
C ILE A 86 -6.24 5.61 9.55
N ILE A 87 -5.27 5.90 8.70
CA ILE A 87 -4.37 7.05 8.83
C ILE A 87 -4.78 8.05 7.75
N GLU A 88 -4.96 9.30 8.13
CA GLU A 88 -5.25 10.38 7.19
C GLU A 88 -3.94 10.94 6.63
N SER A 89 -3.89 11.13 5.32
CA SER A 89 -2.72 11.70 4.65
C SER A 89 -2.67 13.22 4.83
N ALA A 90 -1.55 13.74 5.31
CA ALA A 90 -1.34 15.17 5.57
C ALA A 90 -1.26 16.00 4.27
N ASP A 91 -0.76 15.41 3.20
CA ASP A 91 -0.60 16.05 1.89
C ASP A 91 -1.66 15.60 0.86
N GLY A 92 -2.52 14.65 1.25
CA GLY A 92 -3.53 14.09 0.38
C GLY A 92 -2.96 13.18 -0.72
N LEU A 93 -1.73 12.67 -0.53
CA LEU A 93 -1.03 11.84 -1.50
C LEU A 93 -0.80 10.42 -0.96
N ILE A 94 -0.71 9.48 -1.87
CA ILE A 94 -0.05 8.20 -1.71
C ILE A 94 1.31 8.30 -2.37
N HIS A 95 2.33 7.85 -1.68
CA HIS A 95 3.70 7.79 -2.20
C HIS A 95 4.12 6.34 -2.37
N ARG A 96 4.89 6.07 -3.44
CA ARG A 96 5.45 4.77 -3.71
C ARG A 96 6.92 4.90 -4.10
N VAL A 97 7.75 4.11 -3.45
CA VAL A 97 9.19 4.01 -3.71
C VAL A 97 9.48 2.68 -4.34
N GLU A 98 9.95 2.69 -5.57
CA GLU A 98 10.42 1.49 -6.26
C GLU A 98 11.89 1.26 -5.99
N MET A 99 12.21 0.01 -5.68
CA MET A 99 13.56 -0.45 -5.37
C MET A 99 14.00 -1.54 -6.34
N LEU A 100 15.27 -1.50 -6.71
CA LEU A 100 15.91 -2.52 -7.52
C LEU A 100 17.25 -2.92 -6.87
N GLY A 101 17.31 -4.16 -6.38
CA GLY A 101 18.30 -4.55 -5.40
C GLY A 101 18.11 -3.75 -4.11
N SER A 102 19.19 -3.30 -3.53
CA SER A 102 19.19 -2.39 -2.37
C SER A 102 19.16 -0.91 -2.75
N SER A 103 19.01 -0.58 -4.03
CA SER A 103 19.13 0.77 -4.57
C SER A 103 17.76 1.37 -4.88
N PHE A 104 17.63 2.67 -4.63
CA PHE A 104 16.49 3.44 -5.09
C PHE A 104 16.41 3.41 -6.61
N PHE A 105 15.23 3.13 -7.14
CA PHE A 105 14.99 3.04 -8.56
C PHE A 105 14.28 4.29 -9.08
N TYR A 106 13.07 4.54 -8.63
CA TYR A 106 12.32 5.79 -8.81
C TYR A 106 11.20 5.91 -7.78
N GLY A 107 10.65 7.10 -7.63
CA GLY A 107 9.50 7.37 -6.77
C GLY A 107 8.33 7.91 -7.56
N THR A 108 7.13 7.49 -7.17
CA THR A 108 5.89 8.00 -7.72
C THR A 108 4.93 8.43 -6.63
N GLN A 109 4.13 9.43 -6.92
CA GLN A 109 3.07 9.90 -6.03
C GLN A 109 1.76 10.06 -6.78
N GLN A 110 0.66 9.92 -6.07
CA GLN A 110 -0.69 10.00 -6.63
C GLN A 110 -1.64 10.60 -5.59
N ARG A 111 -2.59 11.43 -6.03
CA ARG A 111 -3.62 11.98 -5.12
C ARG A 111 -4.53 10.86 -4.62
N LEU A 112 -4.83 10.89 -3.32
CA LEU A 112 -5.89 10.07 -2.74
C LEU A 112 -7.23 10.51 -3.32
N GLN A 113 -7.93 9.56 -3.91
CA GLN A 113 -9.33 9.75 -4.29
C GLN A 113 -10.23 9.41 -3.11
N ALA A 114 -11.34 10.13 -2.96
CA ALA A 114 -12.35 9.78 -1.98
C ALA A 114 -12.82 8.34 -2.20
N ASN A 115 -12.66 7.50 -1.17
CA ASN A 115 -13.01 6.07 -1.18
C ASN A 115 -12.17 5.14 -2.11
N ALA A 116 -11.05 5.61 -2.65
CA ALA A 116 -10.09 4.75 -3.31
C ALA A 116 -8.94 4.42 -2.35
N PHE A 117 -8.68 3.13 -2.15
CA PHE A 117 -7.69 2.61 -1.19
C PHE A 117 -6.55 1.88 -1.89
N ASN A 118 -6.29 2.16 -3.16
CA ASN A 118 -5.24 1.53 -3.94
C ASN A 118 -4.50 2.55 -4.80
N TYR A 119 -3.24 2.26 -5.02
CA TYR A 119 -2.35 3.05 -5.85
C TYR A 119 -2.75 3.05 -7.34
N CYS A 120 -3.36 1.96 -7.83
CA CYS A 120 -3.91 1.86 -9.18
C CYS A 120 -5.36 1.40 -9.09
N ALA A 121 -6.30 2.32 -9.18
CA ALA A 121 -7.74 2.03 -9.14
C ALA A 121 -8.30 1.55 -10.50
N VAL A 122 -7.53 1.53 -11.57
CA VAL A 122 -7.96 1.15 -12.92
C VAL A 122 -6.97 0.21 -13.57
N ASP A 123 -7.48 -0.77 -14.29
CA ASP A 123 -6.69 -1.64 -15.18
C ASP A 123 -5.93 -0.79 -16.22
N GLY A 124 -4.63 -0.66 -15.98
CA GLY A 124 -3.74 0.20 -16.75
C GLY A 124 -3.59 1.58 -16.09
N CYS A 125 -2.47 1.79 -15.39
CA CYS A 125 -2.02 3.12 -15.00
C CYS A 125 -1.80 3.93 -16.29
N ALA A 126 -2.85 4.61 -16.74
CA ALA A 126 -2.77 5.46 -17.91
C ALA A 126 -2.01 6.74 -17.55
N ILE A 127 -0.98 7.00 -18.29
CA ILE A 127 -0.01 8.09 -18.08
C ILE A 127 -0.45 9.38 -18.76
N ASP A 128 -1.38 9.32 -19.66
CA ASP A 128 -1.84 10.50 -20.36
C ASP A 128 -2.88 11.23 -19.51
N GLY A 129 -2.44 12.40 -19.06
CA GLY A 129 -3.17 13.45 -18.40
C GLY A 129 -4.67 13.26 -18.25
N ALA A 130 -5.10 13.39 -17.00
CA ALA A 130 -6.49 13.47 -16.55
C ALA A 130 -7.50 13.02 -17.60
N ASP A 131 -8.05 11.84 -17.43
CA ASP A 131 -9.31 11.51 -18.07
C ASP A 131 -10.33 12.61 -17.77
N ALA A 132 -11.26 12.84 -18.66
CA ALA A 132 -12.25 13.91 -18.56
C ALA A 132 -13.13 13.85 -17.29
N ASP A 133 -12.90 12.87 -16.41
CA ASP A 133 -13.59 12.65 -15.12
C ASP A 133 -12.72 12.93 -13.88
N GLY A 134 -11.47 13.43 -14.03
CA GLY A 134 -10.62 13.79 -12.91
C GLY A 134 -9.81 12.64 -12.31
N SER A 135 -9.52 11.58 -13.04
CA SER A 135 -8.61 10.52 -12.59
C SER A 135 -7.22 11.08 -12.27
N THR A 136 -6.65 10.60 -11.20
CA THR A 136 -5.42 11.15 -10.62
C THR A 136 -4.20 10.71 -11.41
N ALA A 137 -3.54 11.68 -12.04
CA ALA A 137 -2.26 11.46 -12.68
C ALA A 137 -1.24 10.96 -11.66
N ILE A 138 -0.47 9.94 -12.04
CA ILE A 138 0.73 9.54 -11.30
C ILE A 138 1.84 10.53 -11.67
N GLU A 139 2.56 11.01 -10.67
CA GLU A 139 3.67 11.95 -10.83
C GLU A 139 4.95 11.32 -10.31
N LEU A 140 6.07 11.62 -10.96
CA LEU A 140 7.40 11.28 -10.42
C LEU A 140 7.74 12.23 -9.28
N PHE A 141 8.38 11.70 -8.24
CA PHE A 141 8.95 12.49 -7.17
C PHE A 141 10.24 11.86 -6.65
N THR A 142 11.05 12.66 -5.95
CA THR A 142 12.23 12.16 -5.26
C THR A 142 11.93 12.08 -3.77
N PRO A 143 11.86 10.86 -3.19
CA PRO A 143 11.61 10.70 -1.77
C PRO A 143 12.79 11.21 -0.93
N PRO A 144 12.56 11.61 0.33
CA PRO A 144 13.62 11.88 1.27
C PRO A 144 14.54 10.67 1.49
N ASP A 145 15.82 10.91 1.78
CA ASP A 145 16.81 9.83 1.98
C ASP A 145 16.40 8.84 3.07
N GLU A 146 15.75 9.30 4.14
CA GLU A 146 15.24 8.46 5.22
C GLU A 146 14.17 7.47 4.74
N VAL A 147 13.34 7.86 3.79
CA VAL A 147 12.32 7.00 3.17
C VAL A 147 12.98 5.95 2.28
N VAL A 148 14.00 6.35 1.51
CA VAL A 148 14.80 5.40 0.69
C VAL A 148 15.49 4.37 1.59
N LEU A 149 16.08 4.80 2.70
CA LEU A 149 16.70 3.91 3.67
C LEU A 149 15.68 2.98 4.35
N ALA A 150 14.48 3.47 4.63
CA ALA A 150 13.39 2.65 5.16
C ALA A 150 12.95 1.59 4.14
N ALA A 151 12.79 1.99 2.86
CA ALA A 151 12.45 1.06 1.79
C ALA A 151 13.54 -0.02 1.61
N ALA A 152 14.82 0.35 1.66
CA ALA A 152 15.92 -0.63 1.60
C ALA A 152 15.87 -1.65 2.75
N ARG A 153 15.54 -1.21 3.99
CA ARG A 153 15.32 -2.12 5.13
C ARG A 153 14.15 -3.07 4.91
N VAL A 154 13.07 -2.60 4.27
CA VAL A 154 11.93 -3.44 3.90
C VAL A 154 12.35 -4.51 2.91
N MET A 155 13.12 -4.14 1.87
CA MET A 155 13.66 -5.09 0.88
C MET A 155 14.51 -6.18 1.54
N GLU A 156 15.44 -5.79 2.43
CA GLU A 156 16.28 -6.71 3.19
C GLU A 156 15.44 -7.65 4.06
N ALA A 157 14.50 -7.10 4.85
CA ALA A 157 13.62 -7.88 5.73
C ALA A 157 12.72 -8.85 4.96
N ALA A 158 12.27 -8.47 3.77
CA ALA A 158 11.47 -9.30 2.90
C ALA A 158 12.31 -10.32 2.09
N ASN A 159 13.64 -10.20 2.10
CA ASN A 159 14.58 -10.98 1.28
C ASN A 159 14.19 -10.95 -0.19
N THR A 160 14.06 -9.76 -0.76
CA THR A 160 13.64 -9.53 -2.13
C THR A 160 14.52 -8.48 -2.81
N ASP A 161 14.76 -8.67 -4.09
CA ASP A 161 15.61 -7.80 -4.91
C ASP A 161 14.80 -6.78 -5.71
N VAL A 162 13.49 -6.95 -5.78
CA VAL A 162 12.60 -6.04 -6.51
C VAL A 162 11.36 -5.78 -5.68
N GLY A 163 10.93 -4.53 -5.59
CA GLY A 163 9.68 -4.23 -4.90
C GLY A 163 9.37 -2.75 -4.80
N GLY A 164 8.10 -2.47 -4.59
CA GLY A 164 7.58 -1.14 -4.31
C GLY A 164 7.04 -1.05 -2.88
N VAL A 165 7.43 -0.01 -2.16
CA VAL A 165 6.96 0.30 -0.80
C VAL A 165 6.03 1.50 -0.85
N GLU A 166 4.83 1.35 -0.30
CA GLU A 166 3.83 2.42 -0.26
C GLU A 166 3.72 3.03 1.13
N TYR A 167 3.61 4.35 1.16
CA TYR A 167 3.41 5.10 2.40
C TYR A 167 2.56 6.35 2.17
N ILE A 168 2.03 6.88 3.26
CA ILE A 168 1.40 8.21 3.34
C ILE A 168 2.10 9.00 4.43
N ILE A 169 1.99 10.33 4.40
CA ILE A 169 2.42 11.17 5.53
C ILE A 169 1.26 11.26 6.50
N ASP A 170 1.45 10.73 7.71
CA ASP A 170 0.41 10.72 8.75
C ASP A 170 0.14 12.15 9.24
N THR A 171 -1.10 12.60 9.13
CA THR A 171 -1.55 13.92 9.61
C THR A 171 -1.24 14.14 11.10
N THR A 172 -1.23 13.09 11.90
CA THR A 172 -1.05 13.18 13.36
C THR A 172 0.41 13.37 13.76
N THR A 173 1.32 12.66 13.07
CA THR A 173 2.75 12.63 13.40
C THR A 173 3.60 13.48 12.47
N GLY A 174 3.13 13.74 11.25
CA GLY A 174 3.91 14.33 10.17
C GLY A 174 4.94 13.38 9.56
N GLU A 175 4.96 12.11 9.98
CA GLU A 175 5.95 11.11 9.58
C GLU A 175 5.38 10.11 8.57
N PRO A 176 6.24 9.42 7.78
CA PRO A 176 5.83 8.37 6.87
C PRO A 176 5.19 7.19 7.63
N ALA A 177 4.00 6.78 7.18
CA ALA A 177 3.30 5.58 7.62
C ALA A 177 3.25 4.56 6.47
N TYR A 178 4.04 3.51 6.58
CA TYR A 178 4.17 2.45 5.58
C TYR A 178 3.04 1.44 5.74
N TYR A 179 2.33 1.12 4.65
CA TYR A 179 1.13 0.28 4.76
C TYR A 179 1.05 -0.86 3.74
N ASP A 180 1.85 -0.82 2.68
CA ASP A 180 1.90 -1.89 1.68
C ASP A 180 3.31 -2.07 1.11
N PHE A 181 3.64 -3.33 0.82
CA PHE A 181 4.86 -3.74 0.17
C PHE A 181 4.55 -4.75 -0.92
N ASN A 182 4.91 -4.42 -2.14
CA ASN A 182 4.68 -5.24 -3.32
C ASN A 182 6.01 -5.80 -3.85
N PRO A 183 6.30 -7.11 -3.67
CA PRO A 183 7.54 -7.73 -4.15
C PRO A 183 7.57 -7.89 -5.68
N TYR A 184 6.41 -7.74 -6.33
CA TYR A 184 6.30 -7.70 -7.78
C TYR A 184 5.85 -6.30 -8.18
N SER A 185 6.80 -5.50 -8.66
CA SER A 185 6.45 -4.16 -9.10
C SER A 185 5.77 -4.20 -10.47
N ASN A 186 4.61 -3.56 -10.55
CA ASN A 186 4.03 -3.15 -11.82
C ASN A 186 4.67 -1.83 -12.18
N PHE A 187 5.86 -1.86 -12.79
CA PHE A 187 6.55 -0.64 -13.19
C PHE A 187 5.64 0.25 -14.00
N VAL A 188 5.62 1.54 -13.65
CA VAL A 188 4.85 2.52 -14.41
C VAL A 188 5.37 2.61 -15.83
N SER A 189 4.47 2.53 -16.79
CA SER A 189 4.76 2.71 -18.20
C SER A 189 4.62 4.18 -18.61
N GLY A 190 5.35 4.63 -19.65
CA GLY A 190 5.28 5.99 -20.24
C GLY A 190 6.04 7.08 -19.51
N PHE A 191 6.75 6.76 -18.42
CA PHE A 191 7.68 7.71 -17.78
C PHE A 191 9.10 7.68 -18.35
N ASP A 192 9.35 6.93 -19.39
CA ASP A 192 10.69 6.72 -19.97
C ASP A 192 11.40 8.04 -20.26
N THR A 193 10.68 9.00 -20.83
CA THR A 193 11.23 10.33 -21.13
C THR A 193 11.56 11.11 -19.86
N ALA A 194 10.70 11.08 -18.88
CA ALA A 194 10.88 11.82 -17.63
C ALA A 194 11.94 11.18 -16.73
N LEU A 195 12.04 9.86 -16.71
CA LEU A 195 13.06 9.09 -16.00
C LEU A 195 14.42 9.12 -16.73
N GLY A 196 14.41 9.32 -18.05
CA GLY A 196 15.61 9.19 -18.88
C GLY A 196 16.04 7.73 -19.14
N PHE A 197 15.19 6.76 -18.78
CA PHE A 197 15.39 5.33 -19.01
C PHE A 197 14.04 4.59 -19.02
N ASN A 198 14.00 3.42 -19.65
CA ASN A 198 12.85 2.53 -19.57
C ASN A 198 12.96 1.64 -18.31
N PRO A 199 11.99 1.65 -17.37
CA PRO A 199 12.04 0.85 -16.15
C PRO A 199 12.14 -0.66 -16.42
N ILE A 200 11.47 -1.16 -17.47
CA ILE A 200 11.48 -2.58 -17.82
C ILE A 200 12.87 -2.99 -18.33
N ASP A 201 13.49 -2.17 -19.18
CA ASP A 201 14.84 -2.46 -19.69
C ASP A 201 15.85 -2.48 -18.55
N ARG A 202 15.78 -1.51 -17.63
CA ARG A 202 16.64 -1.48 -16.43
C ARG A 202 16.43 -2.70 -15.52
N TYR A 203 15.19 -3.14 -15.38
CA TYR A 203 14.89 -4.36 -14.63
C TYR A 203 15.47 -5.60 -15.32
N LEU A 204 15.35 -5.71 -16.64
CA LEU A 204 15.96 -6.80 -17.40
C LEU A 204 17.49 -6.79 -17.28
N ASP A 205 18.12 -5.62 -17.39
CA ASP A 205 19.57 -5.47 -17.19
C ASP A 205 20.00 -5.93 -15.79
N PHE A 206 19.20 -5.59 -14.77
CA PHE A 206 19.46 -6.04 -13.40
C PHE A 206 19.38 -7.57 -13.27
N LEU A 207 18.34 -8.19 -13.83
CA LEU A 207 18.18 -9.65 -13.79
C LEU A 207 19.32 -10.40 -14.50
N LEU A 208 19.90 -9.81 -15.55
CA LEU A 208 21.02 -10.41 -16.27
C LEU A 208 22.36 -10.30 -15.52
N GLN A 209 22.40 -9.55 -14.41
CA GLN A 209 23.60 -9.38 -13.57
C GLN A 209 23.55 -10.21 -12.27
N LEU A 210 22.40 -10.84 -11.96
CA LEU A 210 22.23 -11.79 -10.86
C LEU A 210 22.78 -13.17 -11.22
#